data_2dcf3a48c54cdb26835307fb1ef7b3df
#
_entry.id   2dcf3a48c54cdb26835307fb1ef7b3df
#
_cell.length_a   1.000
_cell.length_b   1.000
_cell.length_c   1.000
_cell.angle_alpha   90.00
_cell.angle_beta   90.00
_cell.angle_gamma   90.00
#
_symmetry.space_group_name_H-M   'P 1'
#
loop_
_entity.id
_entity.type
_entity.pdbx_description
1 polymer ?
#
loop_
_entity_poly.entity_id
_entity_poly.type
_entity_poly.pdbx_seq_one_letter_code
_entity_poly.pdbx_strand_id
1 'polypeptide(L)'
;MGYTGKWEDYFKNRDFVHQIGFYAPNWKAFALRHHEVFGSGPFYYTTNTFGRLICMGNEVDCSNLKFYAAYGAWGSHTVEVVQQEPVDIQTMFTAANRMSESGINHLHMFVEDLAEAEYACKVLNIPIVTIGYPDIRNALEKAAATGSDPEEIKRNANKPSFMVIDMRKDLGMMVQLITSNAKRLHQLILSGRENWDGETDLFRLIGGKKA
;
A
#
# COMPACT_ATOMS: atom_id res chain seq x y z
N MET A 1 21.36 -0.58 -11.99
CA MET A 1 22.06 0.70 -12.21
C MET A 1 21.49 1.67 -11.19
N GLY A 2 22.36 2.41 -10.47
CA GLY A 2 21.90 3.42 -9.50
C GLY A 2 21.42 4.70 -10.18
N TYR A 3 20.73 5.54 -9.43
CA TYR A 3 20.27 6.84 -9.89
C TYR A 3 21.47 7.76 -10.22
N THR A 4 21.47 8.33 -11.44
CA THR A 4 22.57 9.15 -11.97
C THR A 4 22.23 10.64 -12.07
N GLY A 5 20.99 11.02 -11.76
CA GLY A 5 20.53 12.41 -11.79
C GLY A 5 20.90 13.19 -10.51
N LYS A 6 20.44 14.44 -10.43
CA LYS A 6 20.53 15.23 -9.20
C LYS A 6 19.51 14.72 -8.19
N TRP A 7 19.92 14.48 -6.95
CA TRP A 7 19.05 13.93 -5.90
C TRP A 7 17.87 14.85 -5.56
N GLU A 8 18.03 16.16 -5.72
CA GLU A 8 16.97 17.17 -5.56
C GLU A 8 15.85 17.02 -6.58
N ASP A 9 16.12 16.31 -7.68
CA ASP A 9 15.15 16.05 -8.76
C ASP A 9 14.60 14.61 -8.73
N TYR A 10 14.98 13.81 -7.72
CA TYR A 10 14.67 12.36 -7.68
C TYR A 10 13.18 12.06 -7.86
N PHE A 11 12.29 12.83 -7.22
CA PHE A 11 10.84 12.64 -7.32
C PHE A 11 10.19 13.38 -8.48
N LYS A 12 10.93 14.26 -9.18
CA LYS A 12 10.40 14.96 -10.35
C LYS A 12 10.27 14.02 -11.55
N ASN A 13 9.25 14.24 -12.38
CA ASN A 13 9.02 13.48 -13.62
C ASN A 13 8.82 11.97 -13.42
N ARG A 14 8.40 11.53 -12.24
CA ARG A 14 7.96 10.16 -12.01
C ARG A 14 6.46 10.04 -12.21
N ASP A 15 6.02 8.86 -12.65
CA ASP A 15 4.60 8.54 -12.71
C ASP A 15 4.00 8.65 -11.31
N PHE A 16 3.07 9.58 -11.15
CA PHE A 16 2.52 9.97 -9.85
C PHE A 16 1.04 9.58 -9.73
N VAL A 17 0.65 9.20 -8.51
CA VAL A 17 -0.70 8.82 -8.11
C VAL A 17 -1.31 7.69 -8.94
N HIS A 18 -0.88 6.47 -8.64
CA HIS A 18 -1.54 5.27 -9.16
C HIS A 18 -2.70 4.81 -8.26
N GLN A 19 -2.67 5.19 -6.99
CA GLN A 19 -3.61 4.73 -5.96
C GLN A 19 -3.87 5.82 -4.94
N ILE A 20 -5.12 5.88 -4.47
CA ILE A 20 -5.53 6.68 -3.32
C ILE A 20 -5.79 5.72 -2.18
N GLY A 21 -5.00 5.87 -1.11
CA GLY A 21 -5.10 5.05 0.11
C GLY A 21 -6.00 5.70 1.14
N PHE A 22 -6.96 4.92 1.65
CA PHE A 22 -7.88 5.30 2.73
C PHE A 22 -7.62 4.44 3.97
N TYR A 23 -7.79 5.04 5.13
CA TYR A 23 -8.05 4.30 6.35
C TYR A 23 -9.55 4.22 6.60
N ALA A 24 -10.03 3.08 7.09
CA ALA A 24 -11.39 2.94 7.59
C ALA A 24 -11.44 1.94 8.76
N PRO A 25 -12.21 2.20 9.83
CA PRO A 25 -12.40 1.27 10.95
C PRO A 25 -13.15 0.00 10.54
N ASN A 26 -13.84 0.02 9.39
CA ASN A 26 -14.46 -1.13 8.74
C ASN A 26 -14.23 -1.03 7.24
N TRP A 27 -13.19 -1.70 6.76
CA TRP A 27 -12.79 -1.67 5.36
C TRP A 27 -13.91 -2.14 4.41
N LYS A 28 -14.68 -3.17 4.82
CA LYS A 28 -15.72 -3.77 3.97
C LYS A 28 -16.91 -2.83 3.79
N ALA A 29 -17.37 -2.20 4.87
CA ALA A 29 -18.44 -1.20 4.81
C ALA A 29 -18.01 0.03 3.98
N PHE A 30 -16.75 0.47 4.13
CA PHE A 30 -16.19 1.56 3.32
C PHE A 30 -16.16 1.19 1.84
N ALA A 31 -15.61 0.03 1.49
CA ALA A 31 -15.49 -0.42 0.10
C ALA A 31 -16.85 -0.57 -0.57
N LEU A 32 -17.84 -1.13 0.15
CA LEU A 32 -19.23 -1.22 -0.32
C LEU A 32 -19.81 0.18 -0.60
N ARG A 33 -19.66 1.10 0.35
CA ARG A 33 -20.17 2.46 0.17
C ARG A 33 -19.49 3.21 -0.97
N HIS A 34 -18.16 3.02 -1.11
CA HIS A 34 -17.39 3.61 -2.21
C HIS A 34 -17.84 3.05 -3.57
N HIS A 35 -18.17 1.75 -3.62
CA HIS A 35 -18.77 1.12 -4.79
C HIS A 35 -20.14 1.73 -5.12
N GLU A 36 -21.06 1.77 -4.16
CA GLU A 36 -22.43 2.31 -4.34
C GLU A 36 -22.45 3.74 -4.89
N VAL A 37 -21.51 4.58 -4.45
CA VAL A 37 -21.47 6.02 -4.82
C VAL A 37 -20.68 6.24 -6.10
N PHE A 38 -19.52 5.59 -6.26
CA PHE A 38 -18.57 5.88 -7.33
C PHE A 38 -18.40 4.75 -8.33
N GLY A 39 -19.07 3.62 -8.14
CA GLY A 39 -18.96 2.43 -9.00
C GLY A 39 -17.56 1.80 -9.00
N SER A 40 -16.77 1.99 -7.94
CA SER A 40 -15.44 1.38 -7.83
C SER A 40 -15.51 -0.14 -7.64
N GLY A 41 -14.46 -0.85 -7.99
CA GLY A 41 -14.37 -2.31 -7.84
C GLY A 41 -14.10 -3.02 -9.16
N PRO A 42 -14.05 -4.36 -9.17
CA PRO A 42 -14.21 -5.22 -8.01
C PRO A 42 -13.08 -5.02 -6.99
N PHE A 43 -13.34 -5.36 -5.71
CA PHE A 43 -12.35 -5.20 -4.65
C PHE A 43 -11.63 -6.52 -4.38
N TYR A 44 -10.31 -6.49 -4.54
CA TYR A 44 -9.41 -7.57 -4.16
C TYR A 44 -8.94 -7.35 -2.73
N TYR A 45 -9.27 -8.25 -1.80
CA TYR A 45 -8.95 -8.06 -0.39
C TYR A 45 -7.99 -9.11 0.16
N THR A 46 -7.24 -8.72 1.18
CA THR A 46 -6.28 -9.59 1.86
C THR A 46 -5.99 -9.10 3.26
N THR A 47 -5.37 -9.97 4.07
CA THR A 47 -4.75 -9.58 5.34
C THR A 47 -3.24 -9.46 5.13
N ASN A 48 -2.69 -8.29 5.44
CA ASN A 48 -1.25 -8.03 5.41
C ASN A 48 -0.67 -8.10 6.81
N THR A 49 0.45 -8.79 6.93
CA THR A 49 1.33 -8.82 8.09
C THR A 49 2.72 -8.38 7.66
N PHE A 50 3.52 -7.89 8.60
CA PHE A 50 4.89 -7.45 8.32
C PHE A 50 5.88 -8.25 9.16
N GLY A 51 7.01 -8.59 8.58
CA GLY A 51 8.13 -9.20 9.31
C GLY A 51 8.82 -8.18 10.22
N ARG A 52 8.80 -6.90 9.77
CA ARG A 52 9.31 -5.76 10.53
C ARG A 52 8.64 -4.48 10.06
N LEU A 53 8.33 -3.60 10.98
CA LEU A 53 7.75 -2.27 10.70
C LEU A 53 8.47 -1.22 11.56
N ILE A 54 8.93 -0.14 10.93
CA ILE A 54 9.48 1.02 11.62
C ILE A 54 8.52 2.16 11.41
N CYS A 55 7.98 2.74 12.49
CA CYS A 55 7.09 3.89 12.42
C CYS A 55 7.66 5.05 13.23
N MET A 56 7.77 6.23 12.61
CA MET A 56 8.29 7.45 13.25
C MET A 56 9.62 7.19 13.97
N GLY A 57 10.51 6.40 13.34
CA GLY A 57 11.83 6.05 13.84
C GLY A 57 11.87 4.93 14.89
N ASN A 58 10.71 4.39 15.32
CA ASN A 58 10.63 3.32 16.32
C ASN A 58 10.22 2.01 15.66
N GLU A 59 10.80 0.90 16.13
CA GLU A 59 10.38 -0.44 15.71
C GLU A 59 9.05 -0.79 16.39
N VAL A 60 8.09 -1.29 15.59
CA VAL A 60 6.74 -1.66 16.03
C VAL A 60 6.69 -3.16 16.26
N ASP A 61 6.08 -3.61 17.36
CA ASP A 61 5.77 -5.01 17.56
C ASP A 61 4.70 -5.47 16.56
N CYS A 62 5.13 -6.26 15.58
CA CYS A 62 4.27 -6.79 14.53
C CYS A 62 3.60 -8.13 14.87
N SER A 63 3.83 -8.72 16.06
CA SER A 63 3.39 -10.09 16.41
C SER A 63 1.88 -10.28 16.28
N ASN A 64 1.09 -9.26 16.63
CA ASN A 64 -0.37 -9.26 16.57
C ASN A 64 -0.94 -8.23 15.58
N LEU A 65 -0.07 -7.47 14.89
CA LEU A 65 -0.50 -6.39 14.02
C LEU A 65 -0.94 -6.94 12.65
N LYS A 66 -2.17 -6.61 12.27
CA LYS A 66 -2.78 -6.99 10.98
C LYS A 66 -3.36 -5.77 10.30
N PHE A 67 -3.22 -5.76 8.99
CA PHE A 67 -3.87 -4.78 8.14
C PHE A 67 -4.78 -5.52 7.16
N TYR A 68 -6.08 -5.35 7.32
CA TYR A 68 -7.06 -5.78 6.33
C TYR A 68 -7.09 -4.75 5.23
N ALA A 69 -6.70 -5.12 4.03
CA ALA A 69 -6.64 -4.23 2.90
C ALA A 69 -7.55 -4.70 1.77
N ALA A 70 -8.27 -3.78 1.14
CA ALA A 70 -9.02 -4.05 -0.07
C ALA A 70 -8.66 -3.02 -1.14
N TYR A 71 -8.44 -3.53 -2.36
CA TYR A 71 -7.98 -2.77 -3.51
C TYR A 71 -9.01 -2.85 -4.62
N GLY A 72 -9.58 -1.72 -5.03
CA GLY A 72 -10.59 -1.66 -6.09
C GLY A 72 -10.16 -0.75 -7.24
N ALA A 73 -10.61 -1.05 -8.46
CA ALA A 73 -10.44 -0.12 -9.58
C ALA A 73 -11.40 1.07 -9.47
N TRP A 74 -10.89 2.26 -9.76
CA TRP A 74 -11.67 3.50 -9.79
C TRP A 74 -11.21 4.38 -10.96
N GLY A 75 -11.86 4.24 -12.10
CA GLY A 75 -11.37 4.80 -13.36
C GLY A 75 -10.02 4.20 -13.76
N SER A 76 -9.06 5.05 -14.05
CA SER A 76 -7.67 4.66 -14.37
C SER A 76 -6.78 4.45 -13.14
N HIS A 77 -7.31 4.68 -11.94
CA HIS A 77 -6.60 4.57 -10.67
C HIS A 77 -7.13 3.38 -9.87
N THR A 78 -6.44 3.07 -8.80
CA THR A 78 -6.95 2.15 -7.78
C THR A 78 -7.26 2.91 -6.50
N VAL A 79 -8.23 2.41 -5.75
CA VAL A 79 -8.50 2.79 -4.37
C VAL A 79 -8.02 1.65 -3.48
N GLU A 80 -7.29 1.98 -2.43
CA GLU A 80 -6.98 1.08 -1.33
C GLU A 80 -7.74 1.54 -0.09
N VAL A 81 -8.34 0.61 0.63
CA VAL A 81 -8.85 0.88 1.97
C VAL A 81 -8.20 -0.09 2.96
N VAL A 82 -7.70 0.45 4.06
CA VAL A 82 -7.02 -0.32 5.10
C VAL A 82 -7.72 -0.14 6.44
N GLN A 83 -7.93 -1.27 7.13
CA GLN A 83 -8.31 -1.35 8.53
C GLN A 83 -7.14 -1.96 9.31
N GLN A 84 -6.76 -1.33 10.42
CA GLN A 84 -5.71 -1.85 11.30
C GLN A 84 -6.30 -2.54 12.51
N GLU A 85 -5.70 -3.64 12.91
CA GLU A 85 -5.98 -4.35 14.17
C GLU A 85 -4.66 -4.85 14.81
N PRO A 86 -4.45 -4.61 16.12
CA PRO A 86 -5.26 -3.77 17.03
C PRO A 86 -5.07 -2.27 16.72
N VAL A 87 -6.05 -1.45 17.11
CA VAL A 87 -6.09 0.00 16.79
C VAL A 87 -5.18 0.86 17.66
N ASP A 88 -4.73 0.36 18.79
CA ASP A 88 -3.89 1.07 19.76
C ASP A 88 -2.40 1.04 19.44
N ILE A 89 -1.98 0.18 18.49
CA ILE A 89 -0.59 0.17 18.00
C ILE A 89 -0.35 1.39 17.11
N GLN A 90 0.69 2.15 17.44
CA GLN A 90 1.03 3.35 16.70
C GLN A 90 1.67 3.03 15.33
N THR A 91 1.02 3.46 14.25
CA THR A 91 1.46 3.29 12.86
C THR A 91 1.22 4.55 12.04
N MET A 92 1.44 4.50 10.72
CA MET A 92 1.09 5.58 9.78
C MET A 92 -0.41 5.96 9.85
N PHE A 93 -1.28 5.02 10.16
CA PHE A 93 -2.72 5.31 10.25
C PHE A 93 -3.04 6.10 11.49
N THR A 94 -2.48 5.75 12.64
CA THR A 94 -2.64 6.52 13.88
C THR A 94 -1.99 7.91 13.79
N ALA A 95 -0.96 8.06 12.95
CA ALA A 95 -0.29 9.36 12.74
C ALA A 95 -1.12 10.32 11.86
N ALA A 96 -2.00 9.82 11.00
CA ALA A 96 -2.73 10.62 10.02
C ALA A 96 -4.24 10.67 10.26
N ASN A 97 -4.83 9.61 10.79
CA ASN A 97 -6.27 9.46 10.89
C ASN A 97 -6.71 9.29 12.35
N ARG A 98 -7.90 9.76 12.66
CA ARG A 98 -8.60 9.31 13.87
C ARG A 98 -9.06 7.88 13.61
N MET A 99 -8.70 6.95 14.49
CA MET A 99 -8.98 5.52 14.30
C MET A 99 -10.46 5.14 14.30
N SER A 100 -11.34 6.08 14.69
CA SER A 100 -12.80 5.93 14.63
C SER A 100 -13.43 6.46 13.36
N GLU A 101 -12.67 7.11 12.47
CA GLU A 101 -13.19 7.82 11.30
C GLU A 101 -12.49 7.34 10.03
N SER A 102 -13.26 7.19 8.95
CA SER A 102 -12.70 6.93 7.62
C SER A 102 -12.13 8.21 7.02
N GLY A 103 -11.04 8.08 6.26
CA GLY A 103 -10.44 9.23 5.57
C GLY A 103 -9.30 8.86 4.65
N ILE A 104 -8.91 9.81 3.80
CA ILE A 104 -7.70 9.68 2.99
C ILE A 104 -6.50 9.60 3.91
N ASN A 105 -5.63 8.64 3.68
CA ASN A 105 -4.42 8.42 4.45
C ASN A 105 -3.16 8.77 3.64
N HIS A 106 -3.04 8.27 2.42
CA HIS A 106 -1.86 8.48 1.59
C HIS A 106 -2.20 8.43 0.09
N LEU A 107 -1.32 9.00 -0.70
CA LEU A 107 -1.24 8.76 -2.14
C LEU A 107 -0.09 7.77 -2.42
N HIS A 108 -0.13 7.10 -3.56
CA HIS A 108 0.83 6.07 -3.90
C HIS A 108 1.68 6.46 -5.12
N MET A 109 2.99 6.25 -5.02
CA MET A 109 3.96 6.49 -6.09
C MET A 109 4.86 5.26 -6.28
N PHE A 110 5.11 4.87 -7.53
CA PHE A 110 6.14 3.90 -7.85
C PHE A 110 7.52 4.53 -7.89
N VAL A 111 8.49 3.84 -7.27
CA VAL A 111 9.91 4.15 -7.37
C VAL A 111 10.68 2.92 -7.86
N GLU A 112 11.88 3.11 -8.37
CA GLU A 112 12.70 2.02 -8.86
C GLU A 112 13.38 1.27 -7.72
N ASP A 113 13.89 2.03 -6.74
CA ASP A 113 14.61 1.50 -5.57
C ASP A 113 14.28 2.31 -4.32
N LEU A 114 13.91 1.61 -3.23
CA LEU A 114 13.55 2.26 -1.95
C LEU A 114 14.75 2.80 -1.20
N ALA A 115 15.95 2.24 -1.37
CA ALA A 115 17.14 2.78 -0.73
C ALA A 115 17.57 4.10 -1.39
N GLU A 116 17.42 4.21 -2.71
CA GLU A 116 17.61 5.47 -3.43
C GLU A 116 16.57 6.52 -3.00
N ALA A 117 15.30 6.11 -2.88
CA ALA A 117 14.24 6.98 -2.42
C ALA A 117 14.49 7.46 -0.98
N GLU A 118 14.96 6.58 -0.08
CA GLU A 118 15.36 6.95 1.29
C GLU A 118 16.49 7.98 1.29
N TYR A 119 17.49 7.80 0.43
CA TYR A 119 18.59 8.76 0.31
C TYR A 119 18.09 10.12 -0.22
N ALA A 120 17.24 10.11 -1.25
CA ALA A 120 16.62 11.34 -1.76
C ALA A 120 15.81 12.07 -0.69
N CYS A 121 15.07 11.34 0.15
CA CYS A 121 14.36 11.93 1.29
C CYS A 121 15.33 12.62 2.27
N LYS A 122 16.49 12.04 2.55
CA LYS A 122 17.52 12.66 3.39
C LYS A 122 18.05 13.94 2.77
N VAL A 123 18.36 13.94 1.46
CA VAL A 123 18.83 15.14 0.73
C VAL A 123 17.79 16.25 0.75
N LEU A 124 16.52 15.91 0.55
CA LEU A 124 15.40 16.85 0.51
C LEU A 124 14.83 17.20 1.89
N ASN A 125 15.40 16.63 2.98
CA ASN A 125 14.89 16.77 4.35
C ASN A 125 13.38 16.40 4.48
N ILE A 126 12.96 15.35 3.78
CA ILE A 126 11.59 14.83 3.84
C ILE A 126 11.51 13.77 4.94
N PRO A 127 10.63 13.91 5.94
CA PRO A 127 10.47 12.92 6.99
C PRO A 127 9.89 11.59 6.45
N ILE A 128 10.41 10.47 6.98
CA ILE A 128 9.88 9.14 6.71
C ILE A 128 9.04 8.72 7.91
N VAL A 129 7.75 8.45 7.67
CA VAL A 129 6.80 8.00 8.71
C VAL A 129 6.93 6.52 8.94
N THR A 130 7.02 5.72 7.86
CA THR A 130 6.98 4.26 7.95
C THR A 130 7.93 3.63 6.95
N ILE A 131 8.63 2.57 7.39
CA ILE A 131 9.34 1.63 6.53
C ILE A 131 8.85 0.22 6.88
N GLY A 132 8.29 -0.48 5.89
CA GLY A 132 7.76 -1.83 6.06
C GLY A 132 8.61 -2.89 5.37
N TYR A 133 8.85 -4.00 6.07
CA TYR A 133 9.55 -5.17 5.55
C TYR A 133 8.58 -6.34 5.43
N PRO A 134 8.69 -7.18 4.40
CA PRO A 134 7.70 -8.22 4.14
C PRO A 134 7.70 -9.30 5.23
N ASP A 135 6.51 -9.79 5.59
CA ASP A 135 6.38 -11.11 6.17
C ASP A 135 6.46 -12.12 5.01
N ILE A 136 7.57 -12.85 4.95
CA ILE A 136 7.88 -13.75 3.84
C ILE A 136 6.84 -14.86 3.69
N ARG A 137 6.32 -15.41 4.80
CA ARG A 137 5.28 -16.43 4.75
C ARG A 137 4.01 -15.87 4.12
N ASN A 138 3.56 -14.72 4.59
CA ASN A 138 2.37 -14.06 4.05
C ASN A 138 2.56 -13.67 2.56
N ALA A 139 3.74 -13.21 2.17
CA ALA A 139 4.06 -12.88 0.78
C ALA A 139 4.05 -14.11 -0.13
N LEU A 140 4.62 -15.25 0.32
CA LEU A 140 4.64 -16.50 -0.43
C LEU A 140 3.23 -17.09 -0.60
N GLU A 141 2.36 -17.01 0.41
CA GLU A 141 0.97 -17.45 0.33
C GLU A 141 0.18 -16.70 -0.75
N LYS A 142 0.53 -15.45 -1.02
CA LYS A 142 -0.12 -14.60 -2.03
C LYS A 142 0.54 -14.67 -3.42
N ALA A 143 1.73 -15.24 -3.53
CA ALA A 143 2.55 -15.18 -4.74
C ALA A 143 1.80 -15.66 -5.99
N ALA A 144 1.10 -16.80 -5.91
CA ALA A 144 0.35 -17.36 -7.03
C ALA A 144 -0.79 -16.44 -7.50
N ALA A 145 -1.50 -15.79 -6.56
CA ALA A 145 -2.62 -14.89 -6.88
C ALA A 145 -2.16 -13.55 -7.46
N THR A 146 -0.96 -13.09 -7.08
CA THR A 146 -0.40 -11.81 -7.54
C THR A 146 0.55 -11.94 -8.74
N GLY A 147 0.84 -13.18 -9.16
CA GLY A 147 1.83 -13.46 -10.21
C GLY A 147 3.27 -13.14 -9.81
N SER A 148 3.55 -13.08 -8.50
CA SER A 148 4.90 -12.79 -7.96
C SER A 148 5.77 -14.04 -8.00
N ASP A 149 7.08 -13.86 -8.30
CA ASP A 149 8.07 -14.93 -8.26
C ASP A 149 8.46 -15.25 -6.81
N PRO A 150 8.22 -16.49 -6.30
CA PRO A 150 8.60 -16.88 -4.95
C PRO A 150 10.09 -16.73 -4.63
N GLU A 151 10.97 -16.95 -5.62
CA GLU A 151 12.41 -16.80 -5.44
C GLU A 151 12.81 -15.33 -5.33
N GLU A 152 12.13 -14.45 -6.04
CA GLU A 152 12.30 -12.99 -5.89
C GLU A 152 11.86 -12.53 -4.48
N ILE A 153 10.72 -13.02 -3.98
CA ILE A 153 10.24 -12.73 -2.62
C ILE A 153 11.32 -13.11 -1.60
N LYS A 154 11.88 -14.32 -1.69
CA LYS A 154 12.94 -14.81 -0.78
C LYS A 154 14.21 -13.96 -0.87
N ARG A 155 14.66 -13.60 -2.08
CA ARG A 155 15.85 -12.73 -2.28
C ARG A 155 15.68 -11.35 -1.67
N ASN A 156 14.47 -10.84 -1.61
CA ASN A 156 14.16 -9.51 -1.10
C ASN A 156 13.65 -9.50 0.36
N ALA A 157 13.74 -10.63 1.07
CA ALA A 157 13.21 -10.80 2.42
C ALA A 157 13.67 -9.72 3.42
N ASN A 158 14.91 -9.27 3.30
CA ASN A 158 15.52 -8.27 4.18
C ASN A 158 15.50 -6.84 3.59
N LYS A 159 14.80 -6.63 2.47
CA LYS A 159 14.66 -5.31 1.86
C LYS A 159 13.30 -4.71 2.22
N PRO A 160 13.19 -3.39 2.37
CA PRO A 160 11.89 -2.74 2.50
C PRO A 160 10.98 -3.10 1.33
N SER A 161 9.71 -3.36 1.61
CA SER A 161 8.67 -3.54 0.59
C SER A 161 7.95 -2.25 0.26
N PHE A 162 7.89 -1.31 1.21
CA PHE A 162 7.35 0.03 1.02
C PHE A 162 7.95 1.01 2.03
N MET A 163 7.76 2.29 1.72
CA MET A 163 8.09 3.40 2.60
C MET A 163 6.99 4.45 2.51
N VAL A 164 6.71 5.16 3.60
CA VAL A 164 5.77 6.29 3.60
C VAL A 164 6.49 7.55 4.06
N ILE A 165 6.41 8.58 3.23
CA ILE A 165 6.98 9.91 3.51
C ILE A 165 5.90 10.88 3.96
N ASP A 166 6.28 11.81 4.85
CA ASP A 166 5.38 12.79 5.42
C ASP A 166 5.51 14.15 4.73
N MET A 167 4.56 14.43 3.87
CA MET A 167 4.43 15.74 3.22
C MET A 167 3.24 16.54 3.76
N ARG A 168 2.68 16.17 4.92
CA ARG A 168 1.46 16.80 5.45
C ARG A 168 1.67 18.27 5.78
N LYS A 169 2.85 18.63 6.30
CA LYS A 169 3.17 20.01 6.64
C LYS A 169 3.19 20.92 5.41
N ASP A 170 3.71 20.43 4.29
CA ASP A 170 3.95 21.23 3.10
C ASP A 170 2.86 21.06 2.05
N LEU A 171 2.35 19.84 1.88
CA LEU A 171 1.39 19.48 0.81
C LEU A 171 0.07 18.86 1.33
N GLY A 172 -0.10 18.74 2.65
CA GLY A 172 -1.33 18.20 3.26
C GLY A 172 -1.52 16.70 3.12
N MET A 173 -0.50 15.93 2.68
CA MET A 173 -0.63 14.50 2.39
C MET A 173 0.59 13.69 2.82
N MET A 174 0.40 12.38 2.99
CA MET A 174 1.47 11.40 3.00
C MET A 174 1.58 10.72 1.62
N VAL A 175 2.77 10.22 1.28
CA VAL A 175 2.98 9.49 0.03
C VAL A 175 3.64 8.15 0.35
N GLN A 176 2.98 7.06 -0.06
CA GLN A 176 3.56 5.72 -0.02
C GLN A 176 4.42 5.50 -1.26
N LEU A 177 5.67 5.14 -1.03
CA LEU A 177 6.62 4.75 -2.06
C LEU A 177 6.73 3.23 -2.09
N ILE A 178 6.60 2.65 -3.27
CA ILE A 178 6.66 1.20 -3.47
C ILE A 178 7.42 0.90 -4.77
N THR A 179 8.10 -0.24 -4.82
CA THR A 179 8.84 -0.61 -6.03
C THR A 179 7.92 -1.12 -7.14
N SER A 180 8.43 -1.09 -8.37
CA SER A 180 7.70 -1.53 -9.57
C SER A 180 7.18 -2.98 -9.51
N ASN A 181 7.69 -3.81 -8.60
CA ASN A 181 7.19 -5.17 -8.39
C ASN A 181 5.72 -5.20 -7.98
N ALA A 182 5.23 -4.15 -7.30
CA ALA A 182 3.82 -4.02 -6.96
C ALA A 182 2.91 -3.64 -8.16
N LYS A 183 3.48 -3.28 -9.30
CA LYS A 183 2.70 -2.97 -10.53
C LYS A 183 1.82 -4.14 -10.97
N ARG A 184 2.24 -5.38 -10.70
CA ARG A 184 1.46 -6.59 -11.03
C ARG A 184 0.11 -6.61 -10.31
N LEU A 185 0.10 -6.32 -9.01
CA LEU A 185 -1.15 -6.23 -8.25
C LEU A 185 -2.04 -5.10 -8.80
N HIS A 186 -1.46 -3.94 -9.08
CA HIS A 186 -2.18 -2.82 -9.66
C HIS A 186 -2.80 -3.17 -11.01
N GLN A 187 -2.05 -3.83 -11.89
CA GLN A 187 -2.55 -4.34 -13.18
C GLN A 187 -3.66 -5.38 -13.01
N LEU A 188 -3.52 -6.32 -12.06
CA LEU A 188 -4.57 -7.29 -11.72
C LEU A 188 -5.88 -6.61 -11.34
N ILE A 189 -5.82 -5.55 -10.52
CA ILE A 189 -7.00 -4.82 -10.06
C ILE A 189 -7.68 -4.11 -11.25
N LEU A 190 -6.91 -3.39 -12.07
CA LEU A 190 -7.44 -2.66 -13.23
C LEU A 190 -8.02 -3.61 -14.29
N SER A 191 -7.30 -4.68 -14.65
CA SER A 191 -7.78 -5.67 -15.62
C SER A 191 -9.02 -6.43 -15.13
N GLY A 192 -9.12 -6.65 -13.82
CA GLY A 192 -10.28 -7.28 -13.21
C GLY A 192 -11.59 -6.51 -13.40
N ARG A 193 -11.51 -5.21 -13.76
CA ARG A 193 -12.67 -4.36 -14.07
C ARG A 193 -13.12 -4.46 -15.52
N GLU A 194 -12.23 -4.77 -16.46
CA GLU A 194 -12.51 -4.69 -17.90
C GLU A 194 -13.73 -5.50 -18.35
N ASN A 195 -13.96 -6.67 -17.73
CA ASN A 195 -15.06 -7.56 -18.06
C ASN A 195 -16.00 -7.80 -16.86
N TRP A 196 -15.95 -6.92 -15.86
CA TRP A 196 -16.81 -7.04 -14.67
C TRP A 196 -18.17 -6.39 -14.92
N ASP A 197 -19.26 -7.09 -14.54
CA ASP A 197 -20.63 -6.63 -14.71
C ASP A 197 -21.03 -5.47 -13.78
N GLY A 198 -20.19 -5.12 -12.81
CA GLY A 198 -20.45 -4.09 -11.83
C GLY A 198 -21.17 -4.57 -10.57
N GLU A 199 -21.57 -5.83 -10.47
CA GLU A 199 -22.42 -6.34 -9.38
C GLU A 199 -21.89 -7.64 -8.78
N THR A 200 -21.60 -8.64 -9.61
CA THR A 200 -21.21 -9.98 -9.11
C THR A 200 -19.76 -10.01 -8.65
N ASP A 201 -19.48 -10.81 -7.63
CA ASP A 201 -18.12 -10.97 -7.08
C ASP A 201 -17.43 -9.63 -6.73
N LEU A 202 -18.17 -8.71 -6.13
CA LEU A 202 -17.62 -7.42 -5.71
C LEU A 202 -16.37 -7.57 -4.82
N PHE A 203 -16.30 -8.62 -3.99
CA PHE A 203 -15.16 -8.89 -3.11
C PHE A 203 -14.47 -10.19 -3.49
N ARG A 204 -13.17 -10.10 -3.84
CA ARG A 204 -12.32 -11.21 -4.30
C ARG A 204 -11.12 -11.37 -3.37
N LEU A 205 -10.94 -12.55 -2.78
CA LEU A 205 -9.80 -12.81 -1.88
C LEU A 205 -8.50 -12.97 -2.68
N ILE A 206 -7.44 -12.27 -2.26
CA ILE A 206 -6.08 -12.46 -2.78
C ILE A 206 -5.38 -13.50 -1.89
N GLY A 207 -5.01 -14.63 -2.47
CA GLY A 207 -4.29 -15.69 -1.74
C GLY A 207 -5.20 -16.33 -0.68
N GLY A 208 -5.48 -17.56 -0.82
CA GLY A 208 -6.35 -18.32 0.08
C GLY A 208 -7.29 -19.23 -0.71
N LYS A 209 -7.64 -20.37 -0.14
CA LYS A 209 -8.73 -21.20 -0.67
C LYS A 209 -10.02 -20.47 -0.33
N LYS A 210 -10.92 -20.32 -1.31
CA LYS A 210 -12.32 -20.02 -1.00
C LYS A 210 -12.76 -21.06 0.03
N ALA A 211 -13.20 -20.59 1.20
CA ALA A 211 -13.82 -21.44 2.20
C ALA A 211 -15.14 -22.01 1.65
#